data_8f1d929bf0d61f59a706c02649a173d1
#
_entry.id   8f1d929bf0d61f59a706c02649a173d1
#
_cell.length_a   1.000
_cell.length_b   1.000
_cell.length_c   1.000
_cell.angle_alpha   90.00
_cell.angle_beta   90.00
_cell.angle_gamma   90.00
#
_symmetry.space_group_name_H-M   'P 1'
#
loop_
_entity.id
_entity.type
_entity.pdbx_description
1 polymer ?
#
loop_
_entity_poly.entity_id
_entity_poly.type
_entity_poly.pdbx_seq_one_letter_code
_entity_poly.pdbx_strand_id
1 'polypeptide(L)'
;ERLRAVYHFRKREGRERLMKEKTYVEDVDRNMYDFRNDEKDAYRIKNGLTEDIVEKISEEKHDPEWMHDFRLNSLKIYHEMKVPDWGPSIEGLNMDNIATYVRANTKMKGDWSEVPEEIKDTFEKLGIPQAERTSLAGVGAQYDSELVYHNVRKEVAALSGL
;
A
#
# COMPACT_ATOMS: atom_id res chain seq x y z
N GLU A 1 -11.34 58.29 -16.21
CA GLU A 1 -12.39 57.22 -16.14
C GLU A 1 -12.23 56.18 -17.26
N ARG A 2 -11.97 56.57 -18.53
CA ARG A 2 -11.82 55.59 -19.65
C ARG A 2 -10.62 54.66 -19.47
N LEU A 3 -9.49 55.10 -18.91
CA LEU A 3 -8.31 54.28 -18.67
C LEU A 3 -8.50 53.23 -17.54
N ARG A 4 -9.33 53.54 -16.54
CA ARG A 4 -9.64 52.58 -15.49
C ARG A 4 -10.59 51.46 -15.99
N ALA A 5 -11.53 51.78 -16.89
CA ALA A 5 -12.39 50.77 -17.47
C ALA A 5 -11.63 49.78 -18.39
N VAL A 6 -10.66 50.25 -19.18
CA VAL A 6 -9.82 49.40 -20.00
C VAL A 6 -8.91 48.48 -19.19
N TYR A 7 -8.40 48.99 -18.04
CA TYR A 7 -7.54 48.18 -17.18
C TYR A 7 -8.33 47.08 -16.45
N HIS A 8 -9.57 47.36 -16.03
CA HIS A 8 -10.43 46.35 -15.44
C HIS A 8 -10.92 45.31 -16.44
N PHE A 9 -11.16 45.68 -17.69
CA PHE A 9 -11.59 44.77 -18.75
C PHE A 9 -10.46 43.81 -19.13
N ARG A 10 -9.23 44.29 -19.32
CA ARG A 10 -8.05 43.44 -19.57
C ARG A 10 -7.75 42.49 -18.39
N LYS A 11 -7.96 42.93 -17.17
CA LYS A 11 -7.75 42.10 -15.97
C LYS A 11 -8.81 40.98 -15.82
N ARG A 12 -10.03 41.23 -16.29
CA ARG A 12 -11.08 40.19 -16.35
C ARG A 12 -10.81 39.17 -17.45
N GLU A 13 -10.48 39.59 -18.65
CA GLU A 13 -10.13 38.67 -19.75
C GLU A 13 -8.90 37.82 -19.41
N GLY A 14 -7.88 38.38 -18.76
CA GLY A 14 -6.71 37.63 -18.31
C GLY A 14 -7.03 36.60 -17.21
N ARG A 15 -7.98 36.91 -16.28
CA ARG A 15 -8.44 35.95 -15.29
C ARG A 15 -9.33 34.86 -15.88
N GLU A 16 -10.21 35.19 -16.81
CA GLU A 16 -11.04 34.20 -17.51
C GLU A 16 -10.21 33.29 -18.41
N ARG A 17 -9.13 33.82 -19.01
CA ARG A 17 -8.20 33.02 -19.80
C ARG A 17 -7.37 32.06 -18.92
N LEU A 18 -6.91 32.51 -17.75
CA LEU A 18 -6.23 31.66 -16.76
C LEU A 18 -7.15 30.60 -16.13
N MET A 19 -8.46 30.86 -16.06
CA MET A 19 -9.42 29.86 -15.59
C MET A 19 -9.88 28.87 -16.69
N LYS A 20 -9.60 29.17 -17.97
CA LYS A 20 -9.93 28.29 -19.11
C LYS A 20 -8.81 27.34 -19.50
N GLU A 21 -7.58 27.60 -19.10
CA GLU A 21 -6.50 26.63 -19.19
C GLU A 21 -6.63 25.66 -17.99
N LYS A 22 -7.62 24.77 -18.06
CA LYS A 22 -7.52 23.54 -17.30
C LYS A 22 -6.27 22.85 -17.79
N THR A 23 -5.28 22.73 -16.94
CA THR A 23 -4.18 21.77 -17.12
C THR A 23 -4.86 20.40 -17.22
N TYR A 24 -5.15 19.98 -18.45
CA TYR A 24 -5.63 18.63 -18.72
C TYR A 24 -4.39 17.75 -18.55
N VAL A 25 -4.31 17.07 -17.43
CA VAL A 25 -3.44 15.94 -17.29
C VAL A 25 -4.23 14.79 -17.93
N GLU A 26 -3.69 14.24 -19.02
CA GLU A 26 -4.24 13.02 -19.61
C GLU A 26 -4.45 12.00 -18.49
N ASP A 27 -5.61 11.37 -18.48
CA ASP A 27 -5.92 10.32 -17.51
C ASP A 27 -4.86 9.23 -17.66
N VAL A 28 -4.15 8.94 -16.58
CA VAL A 28 -3.15 7.87 -16.58
C VAL A 28 -3.88 6.57 -16.90
N ASP A 29 -3.44 5.86 -17.95
CA ASP A 29 -3.99 4.56 -18.27
C ASP A 29 -3.77 3.60 -17.09
N ARG A 30 -4.83 3.38 -16.32
CA ARG A 30 -4.80 2.53 -15.14
C ARG A 30 -4.77 1.04 -15.47
N ASN A 31 -5.06 0.64 -16.69
CA ASN A 31 -5.07 -0.77 -17.10
C ASN A 31 -3.73 -1.46 -16.83
N MET A 32 -2.63 -0.70 -16.84
CA MET A 32 -1.29 -1.17 -16.47
C MET A 32 -1.20 -1.56 -14.99
N TYR A 33 -1.98 -0.94 -14.11
CA TYR A 33 -1.91 -1.12 -12.65
C TYR A 33 -3.11 -1.88 -12.09
N ASP A 34 -4.20 -2.01 -12.86
CA ASP A 34 -5.45 -2.66 -12.44
C ASP A 34 -5.44 -4.18 -12.74
N PHE A 35 -4.27 -4.78 -12.94
CA PHE A 35 -4.16 -6.22 -13.14
C PHE A 35 -4.40 -6.98 -11.82
N ARG A 36 -4.93 -8.18 -11.95
CA ARG A 36 -5.11 -9.11 -10.83
C ARG A 36 -4.36 -10.40 -11.14
N ASN A 37 -3.74 -10.96 -10.11
CA ASN A 37 -3.16 -12.29 -10.21
C ASN A 37 -4.24 -13.35 -9.96
N ASP A 38 -4.18 -14.45 -10.71
CA ASP A 38 -5.08 -15.61 -10.54
C ASP A 38 -4.62 -16.53 -9.40
N GLU A 39 -3.56 -16.16 -8.67
CA GLU A 39 -3.01 -16.94 -7.57
C GLU A 39 -4.06 -17.11 -6.48
N LYS A 40 -4.19 -18.35 -6.00
CA LYS A 40 -5.08 -18.65 -4.88
C LYS A 40 -4.35 -18.34 -3.58
N ASP A 41 -4.99 -17.55 -2.75
CA ASP A 41 -4.54 -17.32 -1.38
C ASP A 41 -4.35 -18.65 -0.66
N ALA A 42 -3.24 -18.82 0.07
CA ALA A 42 -3.08 -19.97 0.95
C ALA A 42 -4.06 -19.89 2.13
N TYR A 43 -4.30 -18.69 2.59
CA TYR A 43 -5.19 -18.41 3.68
C TYR A 43 -5.73 -16.98 3.58
N ARG A 44 -7.04 -16.86 3.69
CA ARG A 44 -7.74 -15.57 3.75
C ARG A 44 -8.63 -15.56 4.99
N ILE A 45 -8.43 -14.59 5.86
CA ILE A 45 -9.24 -14.41 7.05
C ILE A 45 -10.64 -13.91 6.67
N LYS A 46 -11.62 -14.16 7.53
CA LYS A 46 -12.95 -13.58 7.37
C LYS A 46 -12.88 -12.06 7.33
N ASN A 47 -13.88 -11.46 6.69
CA ASN A 47 -13.98 -10.00 6.62
C ASN A 47 -14.25 -9.40 8.01
N GLY A 48 -13.87 -8.16 8.17
CA GLY A 48 -14.00 -7.39 9.40
C GLY A 48 -12.73 -7.36 10.24
N LEU A 49 -12.82 -6.72 11.39
CA LEU A 49 -11.76 -6.65 12.37
C LEU A 49 -12.35 -6.89 13.78
N THR A 50 -12.32 -8.14 14.20
CA THR A 50 -12.83 -8.61 15.51
C THR A 50 -11.70 -9.17 16.36
N GLU A 51 -11.96 -9.41 17.64
CA GLU A 51 -11.00 -10.02 18.56
C GLU A 51 -10.51 -11.37 18.04
N ASP A 52 -11.41 -12.25 17.62
CA ASP A 52 -11.08 -13.56 17.02
C ASP A 52 -10.17 -13.44 15.80
N ILE A 53 -10.33 -12.38 15.01
CA ILE A 53 -9.49 -12.12 13.83
C ILE A 53 -8.09 -11.69 14.25
N VAL A 54 -8.00 -10.82 15.25
CA VAL A 54 -6.71 -10.36 15.80
C VAL A 54 -5.96 -11.53 16.45
N GLU A 55 -6.64 -12.39 17.18
CA GLU A 55 -6.06 -13.62 17.76
C GLU A 55 -5.47 -14.52 16.66
N LYS A 56 -6.24 -14.79 15.61
CA LYS A 56 -5.77 -15.60 14.47
C LYS A 56 -4.58 -14.99 13.77
N ILE A 57 -4.56 -13.68 13.59
CA ILE A 57 -3.39 -12.98 13.00
C ILE A 57 -2.17 -13.21 13.91
N SER A 58 -2.32 -13.08 15.21
CA SER A 58 -1.25 -13.27 16.19
C SER A 58 -0.71 -14.70 16.17
N GLU A 59 -1.60 -15.71 16.09
CA GLU A 59 -1.23 -17.11 15.94
C GLU A 59 -0.44 -17.36 14.64
N GLU A 60 -0.93 -16.88 13.49
CA GLU A 60 -0.28 -17.05 12.19
C GLU A 60 1.10 -16.37 12.12
N LYS A 61 1.26 -15.26 12.82
CA LYS A 61 2.53 -14.52 12.92
C LYS A 61 3.46 -15.10 13.98
N HIS A 62 3.00 -16.03 14.80
CA HIS A 62 3.74 -16.55 15.96
C HIS A 62 4.22 -15.43 16.89
N ASP A 63 3.33 -14.49 17.16
CA ASP A 63 3.62 -13.31 17.96
C ASP A 63 4.02 -13.71 19.41
N PRO A 64 5.01 -13.06 20.01
CA PRO A 64 5.23 -13.17 21.43
C PRO A 64 4.06 -12.55 22.23
N GLU A 65 3.89 -12.96 23.48
CA GLU A 65 2.79 -12.54 24.35
C GLU A 65 2.58 -11.01 24.39
N TRP A 66 3.66 -10.25 24.51
CA TRP A 66 3.57 -8.79 24.54
C TRP A 66 3.00 -8.18 23.23
N MET A 67 3.25 -8.82 22.08
CA MET A 67 2.74 -8.35 20.79
C MET A 67 1.26 -8.73 20.64
N HIS A 68 0.86 -9.90 21.09
CA HIS A 68 -0.53 -10.32 21.17
C HIS A 68 -1.35 -9.32 21.99
N ASP A 69 -0.89 -9.01 23.22
CA ASP A 69 -1.54 -8.03 24.09
C ASP A 69 -1.60 -6.63 23.48
N PHE A 70 -0.51 -6.22 22.82
CA PHE A 70 -0.46 -4.95 22.10
C PHE A 70 -1.53 -4.88 21.00
N ARG A 71 -1.71 -5.96 20.21
CA ARG A 71 -2.72 -6.01 19.15
C ARG A 71 -4.13 -5.92 19.72
N LEU A 72 -4.45 -6.67 20.78
CA LEU A 72 -5.76 -6.63 21.43
C LEU A 72 -6.06 -5.25 22.01
N ASN A 73 -5.09 -4.64 22.66
CA ASN A 73 -5.24 -3.27 23.16
C ASN A 73 -5.44 -2.26 22.03
N SER A 74 -4.71 -2.41 20.92
CA SER A 74 -4.88 -1.56 19.73
C SER A 74 -6.27 -1.70 19.12
N LEU A 75 -6.85 -2.90 19.12
CA LEU A 75 -8.23 -3.13 18.68
C LEU A 75 -9.24 -2.38 19.54
N LYS A 76 -9.08 -2.38 20.87
CA LYS A 76 -9.93 -1.61 21.78
C LYS A 76 -9.86 -0.11 21.47
N ILE A 77 -8.65 0.41 21.34
CA ILE A 77 -8.43 1.82 20.99
C ILE A 77 -9.09 2.14 19.63
N TYR A 78 -8.94 1.27 18.63
CA TYR A 78 -9.56 1.43 17.32
C TYR A 78 -11.07 1.58 17.41
N HIS A 79 -11.76 0.79 18.21
CA HIS A 79 -13.22 0.87 18.40
C HIS A 79 -13.67 2.13 19.18
N GLU A 80 -12.80 2.70 19.98
CA GLU A 80 -13.07 3.93 20.74
C GLU A 80 -12.78 5.20 19.92
N MET A 81 -11.89 5.12 18.95
CA MET A 81 -11.49 6.25 18.13
C MET A 81 -12.59 6.66 17.14
N LYS A 82 -12.72 7.95 16.97
CA LYS A 82 -13.55 8.51 15.89
C LYS A 82 -12.73 8.61 14.61
N VAL A 83 -13.38 8.29 13.50
CA VAL A 83 -12.78 8.51 12.19
C VAL A 83 -12.50 10.01 12.01
N PRO A 84 -11.27 10.42 11.63
CA PRO A 84 -10.94 11.81 11.39
C PRO A 84 -11.79 12.42 10.27
N ASP A 85 -12.20 13.68 10.45
CA ASP A 85 -13.02 14.44 9.50
C ASP A 85 -12.23 15.43 8.62
N TRP A 86 -10.90 15.53 8.85
CA TRP A 86 -10.00 16.42 8.11
C TRP A 86 -9.54 15.89 6.74
N GLY A 87 -9.83 14.63 6.45
CA GLY A 87 -9.45 13.96 5.19
C GLY A 87 -10.59 13.92 4.16
N PRO A 88 -10.37 13.30 3.00
CA PRO A 88 -11.44 12.99 2.06
C PRO A 88 -12.51 12.12 2.71
N SER A 89 -13.76 12.24 2.23
CA SER A 89 -14.85 11.41 2.72
C SER A 89 -14.57 9.92 2.43
N ILE A 90 -14.78 9.10 3.44
CA ILE A 90 -14.76 7.64 3.34
C ILE A 90 -16.18 7.06 3.41
N GLU A 91 -17.19 7.89 3.15
CA GLU A 91 -18.58 7.46 3.08
C GLU A 91 -18.76 6.34 2.04
N GLY A 92 -19.42 5.27 2.41
CA GLY A 92 -19.56 4.07 1.59
C GLY A 92 -18.46 3.01 1.79
N LEU A 93 -17.37 3.30 2.52
CA LEU A 93 -16.41 2.29 2.93
C LEU A 93 -16.97 1.51 4.13
N ASN A 94 -17.15 0.20 3.94
CA ASN A 94 -17.57 -0.69 5.03
C ASN A 94 -16.39 -1.58 5.46
N MET A 95 -15.81 -1.26 6.62
CA MET A 95 -14.67 -1.99 7.17
C MET A 95 -15.01 -3.45 7.52
N ASP A 96 -16.28 -3.76 7.81
CA ASP A 96 -16.72 -5.12 8.11
C ASP A 96 -16.69 -6.03 6.86
N ASN A 97 -16.63 -5.44 5.67
CA ASN A 97 -16.55 -6.19 4.41
C ASN A 97 -15.12 -6.33 3.87
N ILE A 98 -14.12 -5.90 4.61
CA ILE A 98 -12.72 -5.94 4.19
C ILE A 98 -12.02 -7.11 4.89
N ALA A 99 -11.32 -7.96 4.12
CA ALA A 99 -10.40 -8.93 4.70
C ALA A 99 -9.12 -8.21 5.12
N THR A 100 -8.80 -8.26 6.40
CA THR A 100 -7.68 -7.54 6.99
C THR A 100 -6.36 -8.30 6.93
N TYR A 101 -6.40 -9.59 6.61
CA TYR A 101 -5.23 -10.44 6.48
C TYR A 101 -5.42 -11.48 5.38
N VAL A 102 -4.45 -11.53 4.47
CA VAL A 102 -4.38 -12.52 3.38
C VAL A 102 -2.94 -13.01 3.30
N ARG A 103 -2.74 -14.32 3.28
CA ARG A 103 -1.43 -14.94 3.16
C ARG A 103 -1.28 -15.56 1.78
N ALA A 104 -0.23 -15.16 1.08
CA ALA A 104 0.16 -15.74 -0.20
C ALA A 104 0.54 -17.23 -0.05
N ASN A 105 0.35 -18.01 -1.12
CA ASN A 105 0.71 -19.43 -1.15
C ASN A 105 2.22 -19.65 -1.35
N THR A 106 3.02 -18.87 -0.64
CA THR A 106 4.48 -18.99 -0.69
C THR A 106 5.07 -18.71 0.69
N LYS A 107 6.26 -19.27 0.94
CA LYS A 107 7.05 -18.93 2.13
C LYS A 107 8.06 -17.85 1.76
N MET A 108 8.48 -17.08 2.74
CA MET A 108 9.56 -16.11 2.56
C MET A 108 10.81 -16.78 1.97
N LYS A 109 11.35 -16.18 0.91
CA LYS A 109 12.53 -16.62 0.19
C LYS A 109 13.71 -15.68 0.45
N GLY A 110 14.90 -16.24 0.52
CA GLY A 110 16.14 -15.49 0.64
C GLY A 110 16.82 -15.19 -0.70
N ASP A 111 16.41 -15.89 -1.77
CA ASP A 111 16.91 -15.69 -3.12
C ASP A 111 15.74 -15.31 -4.05
N TRP A 112 15.95 -14.26 -4.86
CA TRP A 112 14.95 -13.81 -5.82
C TRP A 112 14.59 -14.87 -6.86
N SER A 113 15.53 -15.74 -7.23
CA SER A 113 15.31 -16.81 -8.19
C SER A 113 14.25 -17.82 -7.73
N GLU A 114 14.09 -17.98 -6.42
CA GLU A 114 13.14 -18.90 -5.79
C GLU A 114 11.73 -18.32 -5.60
N VAL A 115 11.56 -17.03 -5.85
CA VAL A 115 10.25 -16.35 -5.78
C VAL A 115 9.37 -16.87 -6.93
N PRO A 116 8.08 -17.17 -6.70
CA PRO A 116 7.18 -17.61 -7.76
C PRO A 116 7.11 -16.63 -8.94
N GLU A 117 7.02 -17.17 -10.17
CA GLU A 117 7.02 -16.36 -11.40
C GLU A 117 5.87 -15.34 -11.42
N GLU A 118 4.68 -15.69 -10.95
CA GLU A 118 3.53 -14.78 -10.89
C GLU A 118 3.82 -13.52 -10.08
N ILE A 119 4.58 -13.66 -8.98
CA ILE A 119 5.03 -12.53 -8.16
C ILE A 119 6.10 -11.74 -8.90
N LYS A 120 7.06 -12.41 -9.56
CA LYS A 120 8.09 -11.76 -10.37
C LYS A 120 7.47 -10.94 -11.51
N ASP A 121 6.50 -11.52 -12.22
CA ASP A 121 5.74 -10.85 -13.29
C ASP A 121 5.05 -9.58 -12.79
N THR A 122 4.52 -9.62 -11.57
CA THR A 122 3.92 -8.44 -10.93
C THR A 122 4.95 -7.31 -10.77
N PHE A 123 6.14 -7.62 -10.28
CA PHE A 123 7.22 -6.64 -10.12
C PHE A 123 7.72 -6.12 -11.48
N GLU A 124 7.73 -6.94 -12.51
CA GLU A 124 8.08 -6.53 -13.87
C GLU A 124 7.04 -5.58 -14.47
N LYS A 125 5.75 -5.91 -14.33
CA LYS A 125 4.64 -5.05 -14.76
C LYS A 125 4.65 -3.70 -14.06
N LEU A 126 5.08 -3.66 -12.80
CA LEU A 126 5.27 -2.42 -12.05
C LEU A 126 6.55 -1.65 -12.44
N GLY A 127 7.38 -2.20 -13.34
CA GLY A 127 8.58 -1.56 -13.84
C GLY A 127 9.72 -1.48 -12.83
N ILE A 128 9.75 -2.34 -11.82
CA ILE A 128 10.81 -2.37 -10.80
C ILE A 128 12.07 -3.00 -11.39
N PRO A 129 13.21 -2.25 -11.53
CA PRO A 129 14.42 -2.75 -12.14
C PRO A 129 14.99 -3.98 -11.42
N GLN A 130 15.51 -4.95 -12.18
CA GLN A 130 16.16 -6.13 -11.60
C GLN A 130 17.32 -5.79 -10.66
N ALA A 131 18.06 -4.72 -10.96
CA ALA A 131 19.15 -4.24 -10.11
C ALA A 131 18.66 -3.84 -8.71
N GLU A 132 17.47 -3.24 -8.59
CA GLU A 132 16.88 -2.90 -7.29
C GLU A 132 16.48 -4.13 -6.50
N ARG A 133 16.04 -5.20 -7.19
CA ARG A 133 15.64 -6.45 -6.55
C ARG A 133 16.80 -7.26 -5.98
N THR A 134 18.01 -7.13 -6.55
CA THR A 134 19.15 -8.01 -6.24
C THR A 134 20.37 -7.30 -5.69
N SER A 135 20.55 -6.00 -5.96
CA SER A 135 21.84 -5.31 -5.74
C SER A 135 21.85 -4.37 -4.54
N LEU A 136 20.72 -4.07 -3.92
CA LEU A 136 20.64 -3.21 -2.75
C LEU A 136 21.15 -3.93 -1.49
N ALA A 137 21.58 -3.15 -0.51
CA ALA A 137 22.13 -3.66 0.76
C ALA A 137 21.13 -4.48 1.58
N GLY A 138 19.84 -4.17 1.42
CA GLY A 138 18.72 -4.95 1.95
C GLY A 138 17.51 -4.69 1.09
N VAL A 139 16.86 -5.76 0.67
CA VAL A 139 15.64 -5.71 -0.17
C VAL A 139 14.60 -6.62 0.45
N GLY A 140 13.37 -6.12 0.54
CA GLY A 140 12.21 -6.91 0.91
C GLY A 140 11.10 -6.73 -0.12
N ALA A 141 10.40 -7.79 -0.44
CA ALA A 141 9.20 -7.76 -1.25
C ALA A 141 8.03 -8.32 -0.45
N GLN A 142 7.00 -7.51 -0.34
CA GLN A 142 5.74 -7.89 0.28
C GLN A 142 4.71 -8.20 -0.81
N TYR A 143 3.97 -9.26 -0.59
CA TYR A 143 2.83 -9.63 -1.41
C TYR A 143 1.68 -9.98 -0.49
N ASP A 144 0.52 -9.34 -0.68
CA ASP A 144 -0.58 -9.35 0.27
C ASP A 144 -0.13 -8.92 1.70
N SER A 145 -0.42 -9.73 2.71
CA SER A 145 -0.08 -9.44 4.11
C SER A 145 1.27 -10.01 4.55
N GLU A 146 2.04 -10.63 3.64
CA GLU A 146 3.26 -11.36 3.96
C GLU A 146 4.48 -10.85 3.21
N LEU A 147 5.63 -10.96 3.86
CA LEU A 147 6.94 -10.79 3.24
C LEU A 147 7.28 -12.08 2.48
N VAL A 148 7.35 -12.00 1.15
CA VAL A 148 7.62 -13.16 0.29
C VAL A 148 9.08 -13.29 -0.11
N TYR A 149 9.83 -12.21 0.00
CA TYR A 149 11.26 -12.16 -0.27
C TYR A 149 11.96 -11.19 0.67
N HIS A 150 13.08 -11.61 1.21
CA HIS A 150 13.96 -10.74 1.98
C HIS A 150 15.41 -11.18 1.78
N ASN A 151 16.24 -10.23 1.40
CA ASN A 151 17.68 -10.45 1.27
C ASN A 151 18.45 -9.27 1.90
N VAL A 152 19.41 -9.59 2.76
CA VAL A 152 20.35 -8.63 3.34
C VAL A 152 21.76 -9.09 2.97
N ARG A 153 22.57 -8.18 2.46
CA ARG A 153 23.97 -8.50 2.17
C ARG A 153 24.70 -8.86 3.46
N LYS A 154 25.47 -9.95 3.41
CA LYS A 154 26.20 -10.47 4.57
C LYS A 154 27.14 -9.44 5.20
N GLU A 155 27.75 -8.59 4.37
CA GLU A 155 28.64 -7.52 4.83
C GLU A 155 27.88 -6.47 5.67
N VAL A 156 26.64 -6.14 5.26
CA VAL A 156 25.78 -5.19 5.99
C VAL A 156 25.26 -5.82 7.27
N ALA A 157 24.84 -7.08 7.23
CA ALA A 157 24.42 -7.82 8.42
C ALA A 157 25.55 -7.90 9.46
N ALA A 158 26.77 -8.17 9.04
CA ALA A 158 27.94 -8.21 9.92
C ALA A 158 28.26 -6.85 10.57
N LEU A 159 28.05 -5.73 9.85
CA LEU A 159 28.26 -4.38 10.38
C LEU A 159 27.16 -3.95 11.36
N SER A 160 25.94 -4.45 11.17
CA SER A 160 24.76 -4.10 12.00
C SER A 160 24.59 -5.01 13.22
N GLY A 161 25.38 -6.07 13.33
CA GLY A 161 25.28 -7.05 14.43
C GLY A 161 24.04 -7.96 14.34
N LEU A 162 23.50 -8.11 13.13
CA LEU A 162 22.35 -8.98 12.81
C LEU A 162 22.83 -10.39 12.44
#